data_556b2028b074f2d76cdbb14fb1c5c36b
#
_entry.id   556b2028b074f2d76cdbb14fb1c5c36b
#
_cell.length_a   1.000
_cell.length_b   1.000
_cell.length_c   1.000
_cell.angle_alpha   90.00
_cell.angle_beta   90.00
_cell.angle_gamma   90.00
#
_symmetry.space_group_name_H-M   'P 1'
#
loop_
_entity.id
_entity.type
_entity.pdbx_description
1 polymer ?
#
loop_
_entity_poly.entity_id
_entity_poly.type
_entity_poly.pdbx_seq_one_letter_code
_entity_poly.pdbx_strand_id
1 'polypeptide(L)'
;MNPTSLRDYAGTQTLNKAFADRWVIWDKPFPNKEQLESIFKKRYPKLQNEFTDLIIKLAIEINNSFLSDDISINIETPMSLRTVVERIPVGLDLYKNASDPLHETWKNMVLPHVNPEDLDHYSTLWNTVVRNGPNIKPSL
;
A
#
# COMPACT_ATOMS: atom_id res chain seq x y z
N MET A 1 20.68 -23.28 -12.81
CA MET A 1 20.43 -23.23 -12.09
C MET A 1 20.64 -22.80 -11.69
N ASN A 2 20.98 -22.52 -11.44
CA ASN A 2 21.07 -22.25 -10.75
C ASN A 2 21.40 -22.29 -10.00
N PRO A 3 21.58 -22.49 -9.82
CA PRO A 3 21.81 -22.55 -8.89
C PRO A 3 22.33 -22.00 -8.24
N THR A 4 23.19 -21.63 -8.43
CA THR A 4 23.54 -21.08 -7.76
C THR A 4 23.18 -20.53 -7.04
N SER A 5 22.99 -20.04 -7.53
CA SER A 5 22.08 -19.44 -6.85
C SER A 5 21.67 -20.28 -5.95
N LEU A 6 22.01 -21.05 -5.91
CA LEU A 6 21.40 -21.85 -5.23
C LEU A 6 21.94 -22.04 -3.98
N ARG A 7 23.05 -21.75 -3.76
CA ARG A 7 23.59 -22.09 -2.66
C ARG A 7 23.41 -21.24 -1.56
N ASP A 8 23.72 -20.15 -1.52
CA ASP A 8 23.47 -19.28 -0.49
C ASP A 8 22.04 -19.14 -0.42
N TYR A 9 21.42 -20.20 -0.30
CA TYR A 9 20.15 -20.26 -0.71
C TYR A 9 19.18 -19.59 0.20
N ALA A 10 19.28 -19.73 1.46
CA ALA A 10 18.32 -19.16 2.38
C ALA A 10 18.33 -17.62 2.34
N GLY A 11 19.51 -17.04 2.37
CA GLY A 11 19.62 -15.60 2.23
C GLY A 11 19.19 -15.13 0.85
N THR A 12 19.49 -15.94 -0.15
CA THR A 12 19.13 -15.63 -1.52
C THR A 12 17.63 -15.62 -1.73
N GLN A 13 16.91 -16.54 -1.10
CA GLN A 13 15.46 -16.58 -1.24
C GLN A 13 14.80 -15.38 -0.60
N THR A 14 15.26 -14.94 0.56
CA THR A 14 14.72 -13.75 1.19
C THR A 14 14.99 -12.53 0.34
N LEU A 15 16.18 -12.43 -0.20
CA LEU A 15 16.55 -11.34 -1.06
C LEU A 15 15.74 -11.34 -2.35
N ASN A 16 15.53 -12.52 -2.91
CA ASN A 16 14.76 -12.66 -4.14
C ASN A 16 13.31 -12.26 -3.95
N LYS A 17 12.75 -12.52 -2.80
CA LYS A 17 11.38 -12.12 -2.52
C LYS A 17 11.23 -10.61 -2.50
N ALA A 18 12.13 -9.92 -1.82
CA ALA A 18 12.14 -8.48 -1.81
C ALA A 18 12.39 -7.91 -3.21
N PHE A 19 13.31 -8.53 -3.93
CA PHE A 19 13.61 -8.12 -5.28
C PHE A 19 12.43 -8.36 -6.22
N ALA A 20 11.71 -9.46 -6.02
CA ALA A 20 10.54 -9.77 -6.83
C ALA A 20 9.42 -8.73 -6.63
N ASP A 21 9.23 -8.24 -5.40
CA ASP A 21 8.26 -7.18 -5.15
C ASP A 21 8.65 -5.90 -5.90
N ARG A 22 9.92 -5.54 -5.88
CA ARG A 22 10.41 -4.40 -6.64
C ARG A 22 10.29 -4.66 -8.14
N TRP A 23 10.59 -5.87 -8.55
CA TRP A 23 10.53 -6.26 -9.94
C TRP A 23 9.14 -6.12 -10.50
N VAL A 24 8.13 -6.52 -9.73
CA VAL A 24 6.74 -6.36 -10.15
C VAL A 24 6.41 -4.89 -10.38
N ILE A 25 6.93 -4.00 -9.52
CA ILE A 25 6.73 -2.56 -9.71
C ILE A 25 7.44 -2.06 -10.96
N TRP A 26 8.65 -2.56 -11.23
CA TRP A 26 9.43 -2.13 -12.40
C TRP A 26 8.91 -2.75 -13.70
N ASP A 27 8.59 -4.04 -13.67
CA ASP A 27 8.15 -4.76 -14.85
C ASP A 27 6.75 -4.34 -15.28
N LYS A 28 5.90 -4.11 -14.29
CA LYS A 28 4.54 -3.61 -14.53
C LYS A 28 4.37 -2.36 -13.69
N PRO A 29 4.42 -1.19 -14.31
CA PRO A 29 4.29 0.04 -13.57
C PRO A 29 3.05 0.03 -12.68
N PHE A 30 3.17 0.61 -11.50
CA PHE A 30 2.03 0.74 -10.61
C PHE A 30 0.95 1.55 -11.34
N PRO A 31 -0.33 1.15 -11.24
CA PRO A 31 -1.39 1.86 -11.96
C PRO A 31 -1.45 3.34 -11.57
N ASN A 32 -1.80 4.16 -12.53
CA ASN A 32 -1.99 5.58 -12.26
C ASN A 32 -3.34 5.82 -11.59
N LYS A 33 -3.62 7.08 -11.26
CA LYS A 33 -4.86 7.45 -10.56
C LYS A 33 -6.10 6.96 -11.29
N GLU A 34 -6.18 7.19 -12.59
CA GLU A 34 -7.35 6.82 -13.38
C GLU A 34 -7.55 5.32 -13.43
N GLN A 35 -6.46 4.58 -13.55
CA GLN A 35 -6.50 3.13 -13.55
C GLN A 35 -6.95 2.59 -12.19
N LEU A 36 -6.46 3.15 -11.10
CA LEU A 36 -6.88 2.76 -9.76
C LEU A 36 -8.36 3.08 -9.53
N GLU A 37 -8.81 4.23 -9.96
CA GLU A 37 -10.23 4.58 -9.87
C GLU A 37 -11.09 3.58 -10.62
N SER A 38 -10.66 3.17 -11.81
CA SER A 38 -11.37 2.18 -12.60
C SER A 38 -11.42 0.82 -11.90
N ILE A 39 -10.32 0.40 -11.30
CA ILE A 39 -10.25 -0.87 -10.56
C ILE A 39 -11.22 -0.83 -9.38
N PHE A 40 -11.22 0.25 -8.61
CA PHE A 40 -12.12 0.36 -7.46
C PHE A 40 -13.58 0.38 -7.89
N LYS A 41 -13.89 1.08 -8.98
CA LYS A 41 -15.27 1.09 -9.49
C LYS A 41 -15.75 -0.29 -9.90
N LYS A 42 -14.86 -1.07 -10.50
CA LYS A 42 -15.24 -2.42 -10.95
C LYS A 42 -15.37 -3.40 -9.80
N ARG A 43 -14.44 -3.33 -8.85
CA ARG A 43 -14.41 -4.31 -7.75
C ARG A 43 -15.28 -3.91 -6.56
N TYR A 44 -15.39 -2.64 -6.30
CA TYR A 44 -16.11 -2.13 -5.13
C TYR A 44 -17.02 -0.97 -5.53
N PRO A 45 -18.04 -1.24 -6.35
CA PRO A 45 -18.89 -0.17 -6.88
C PRO A 45 -19.68 0.59 -5.78
N LYS A 46 -19.82 -0.02 -4.61
CA LYS A 46 -20.55 0.61 -3.50
C LYS A 46 -19.66 1.43 -2.59
N LEU A 47 -18.35 1.30 -2.71
CA LEU A 47 -17.43 2.00 -1.82
C LEU A 47 -17.44 3.49 -2.13
N GLN A 48 -17.60 4.29 -1.07
CA GLN A 48 -17.72 5.74 -1.22
C GLN A 48 -16.43 6.36 -1.71
N ASN A 49 -16.55 7.41 -2.52
CA ASN A 49 -15.38 8.10 -3.07
C ASN A 49 -14.50 8.70 -1.99
N GLU A 50 -15.07 9.07 -0.85
CA GLU A 50 -14.31 9.58 0.28
C GLU A 50 -13.22 8.61 0.72
N PHE A 51 -13.50 7.31 0.63
CA PHE A 51 -12.49 6.30 0.94
C PHE A 51 -11.55 6.06 -0.23
N THR A 52 -12.10 5.87 -1.43
CA THR A 52 -11.27 5.52 -2.58
C THR A 52 -10.28 6.63 -2.93
N ASP A 53 -10.70 7.87 -2.85
CA ASP A 53 -9.81 9.00 -3.17
C ASP A 53 -8.62 9.05 -2.21
N LEU A 54 -8.85 8.85 -0.92
CA LEU A 54 -7.78 8.86 0.07
C LEU A 54 -6.84 7.67 -0.09
N ILE A 55 -7.39 6.49 -0.35
CA ILE A 55 -6.59 5.28 -0.54
C ILE A 55 -5.69 5.45 -1.75
N ILE A 56 -6.24 5.94 -2.86
CA ILE A 56 -5.49 6.14 -4.09
C ILE A 56 -4.39 7.18 -3.88
N LYS A 57 -4.72 8.27 -3.20
CA LYS A 57 -3.74 9.34 -2.95
C LYS A 57 -2.60 8.84 -2.08
N LEU A 58 -2.90 8.09 -1.02
CA LEU A 58 -1.87 7.48 -0.17
C LEU A 58 -0.96 6.56 -0.98
N ALA A 59 -1.54 5.71 -1.81
CA ALA A 59 -0.78 4.74 -2.60
C ALA A 59 0.16 5.45 -3.56
N ILE A 60 -0.32 6.48 -4.22
CA ILE A 60 0.48 7.24 -5.18
C ILE A 60 1.63 7.96 -4.47
N GLU A 61 1.33 8.63 -3.35
CA GLU A 61 2.36 9.36 -2.62
C GLU A 61 3.44 8.42 -2.06
N ILE A 62 3.03 7.28 -1.51
CA ILE A 62 3.98 6.31 -0.97
C ILE A 62 4.87 5.75 -2.09
N ASN A 63 4.27 5.39 -3.21
CA ASN A 63 5.05 4.81 -4.30
C ASN A 63 5.93 5.84 -5.00
N ASN A 64 5.52 7.09 -5.04
CA ASN A 64 6.40 8.16 -5.52
C ASN A 64 7.61 8.32 -4.60
N SER A 65 7.43 8.22 -3.29
CA SER A 65 8.54 8.25 -2.35
C SER A 65 9.47 7.06 -2.53
N PHE A 66 8.90 5.88 -2.78
CA PHE A 66 9.70 4.68 -3.04
C PHE A 66 10.57 4.84 -4.28
N LEU A 67 10.04 5.46 -5.33
CA LEU A 67 10.75 5.65 -6.58
C LEU A 67 11.63 6.90 -6.60
N SER A 68 11.62 7.67 -5.54
CA SER A 68 12.37 8.92 -5.49
C SER A 68 13.87 8.67 -5.44
N ASP A 69 14.62 9.53 -6.12
CA ASP A 69 16.07 9.53 -6.05
C ASP A 69 16.60 10.28 -4.84
N ASP A 70 15.73 10.99 -4.13
CA ASP A 70 16.12 11.75 -2.95
C ASP A 70 16.21 10.81 -1.75
N ILE A 71 17.41 10.65 -1.21
CA ILE A 71 17.67 9.73 -0.10
C ILE A 71 16.87 10.13 1.14
N SER A 72 16.63 11.42 1.33
CA SER A 72 15.94 11.90 2.53
C SER A 72 14.46 11.50 2.55
N ILE A 73 13.88 11.20 1.40
CA ILE A 73 12.48 10.83 1.31
C ILE A 73 12.29 9.42 0.72
N ASN A 74 13.39 8.72 0.50
CA ASN A 74 13.33 7.38 -0.08
C ASN A 74 12.90 6.37 0.99
N ILE A 75 11.98 5.50 0.64
CA ILE A 75 11.51 4.44 1.52
C ILE A 75 11.78 3.09 0.86
N GLU A 76 11.83 2.04 1.67
CA GLU A 76 12.13 0.71 1.17
C GLU A 76 10.88 -0.16 1.00
N THR A 77 9.77 0.22 1.58
CA THR A 77 8.52 -0.55 1.48
C THR A 77 7.53 0.19 0.60
N PRO A 78 7.35 -0.24 -0.65
CA PRO A 78 6.31 0.32 -1.50
C PRO A 78 4.95 -0.24 -1.10
N MET A 79 3.90 0.40 -1.54
CA MET A 79 2.56 -0.11 -1.37
C MET A 79 2.22 -0.98 -2.58
N SER A 80 2.03 -2.28 -2.38
CA SER A 80 1.71 -3.19 -3.47
C SER A 80 0.27 -2.98 -3.93
N LEU A 81 0.00 -3.37 -5.17
CA LEU A 81 -1.35 -3.30 -5.70
C LEU A 81 -2.32 -4.15 -4.86
N ARG A 82 -1.86 -5.31 -4.39
CA ARG A 82 -2.68 -6.15 -3.52
C ARG A 82 -3.07 -5.43 -2.24
N THR A 83 -2.15 -4.71 -1.63
CA THR A 83 -2.46 -3.93 -0.43
C THR A 83 -3.54 -2.91 -0.72
N VAL A 84 -3.42 -2.20 -1.83
CA VAL A 84 -4.35 -1.13 -2.19
C VAL A 84 -5.73 -1.66 -2.53
N VAL A 85 -5.81 -2.71 -3.36
CA VAL A 85 -7.09 -3.16 -3.90
C VAL A 85 -7.70 -4.35 -3.17
N GLU A 86 -6.97 -5.00 -2.30
CA GLU A 86 -7.49 -6.14 -1.54
C GLU A 86 -7.42 -5.94 -0.03
N ARG A 87 -6.23 -5.70 0.51
CA ARG A 87 -6.09 -5.61 1.97
C ARG A 87 -6.84 -4.43 2.57
N ILE A 88 -6.72 -3.26 1.98
CA ILE A 88 -7.40 -2.08 2.51
C ILE A 88 -8.92 -2.23 2.43
N PRO A 89 -9.51 -2.63 1.29
CA PRO A 89 -10.94 -2.85 1.24
C PRO A 89 -11.43 -3.94 2.21
N VAL A 90 -10.69 -5.03 2.34
CA VAL A 90 -11.03 -6.07 3.33
C VAL A 90 -11.00 -5.50 4.74
N GLY A 91 -10.00 -4.68 5.05
CA GLY A 91 -9.90 -4.02 6.35
C GLY A 91 -11.06 -3.06 6.59
N LEU A 92 -11.45 -2.29 5.57
CA LEU A 92 -12.60 -1.40 5.69
C LEU A 92 -13.88 -2.17 6.05
N ASP A 93 -14.07 -3.33 5.44
CA ASP A 93 -15.22 -4.16 5.77
C ASP A 93 -15.10 -4.72 7.19
N LEU A 94 -13.92 -5.15 7.58
CA LEU A 94 -13.68 -5.70 8.90
C LEU A 94 -13.88 -4.65 10.00
N TYR A 95 -13.43 -3.42 9.77
CA TYR A 95 -13.50 -2.35 10.76
C TYR A 95 -14.61 -1.35 10.48
N LYS A 96 -15.62 -1.74 9.72
CA LYS A 96 -16.67 -0.81 9.29
C LYS A 96 -17.46 -0.17 10.44
N ASN A 97 -17.46 -0.79 11.61
CA ASN A 97 -18.15 -0.27 12.77
C ASN A 97 -17.25 0.54 13.71
N ALA A 98 -15.98 0.68 13.37
CA ALA A 98 -15.06 1.50 14.16
C ALA A 98 -15.35 2.99 13.96
N SER A 99 -14.87 3.81 14.88
CA SER A 99 -15.05 5.26 14.77
C SER A 99 -14.30 5.84 13.57
N ASP A 100 -13.18 5.23 13.20
CA ASP A 100 -12.42 5.63 12.01
C ASP A 100 -11.98 4.34 11.28
N PRO A 101 -12.83 3.81 10.39
CA PRO A 101 -12.51 2.55 9.72
C PRO A 101 -11.23 2.59 8.90
N LEU A 102 -10.95 3.70 8.23
CA LEU A 102 -9.75 3.80 7.42
C LEU A 102 -8.49 3.81 8.30
N HIS A 103 -8.52 4.52 9.41
CA HIS A 103 -7.39 4.54 10.33
C HIS A 103 -7.14 3.16 10.96
N GLU A 104 -8.19 2.48 11.36
CA GLU A 104 -8.05 1.14 11.91
C GLU A 104 -7.49 0.17 10.88
N THR A 105 -7.93 0.28 9.63
CA THR A 105 -7.40 -0.51 8.53
C THR A 105 -5.92 -0.22 8.32
N TRP A 106 -5.55 1.05 8.27
CA TRP A 106 -4.16 1.47 8.11
C TRP A 106 -3.29 0.89 9.21
N LYS A 107 -3.71 1.06 10.44
CA LYS A 107 -2.94 0.62 11.60
C LYS A 107 -2.77 -0.90 11.67
N ASN A 108 -3.80 -1.65 11.30
CA ASN A 108 -3.81 -3.09 11.49
C ASN A 108 -3.51 -3.91 10.23
N MET A 109 -3.75 -3.35 9.06
CA MET A 109 -3.62 -4.09 7.79
C MET A 109 -2.46 -3.60 6.93
N VAL A 110 -1.99 -2.38 7.14
CA VAL A 110 -0.92 -1.80 6.33
C VAL A 110 0.38 -1.71 7.11
N LEU A 111 0.36 -1.03 8.24
CA LEU A 111 1.59 -0.77 9.00
C LEU A 111 2.35 -2.02 9.44
N PRO A 112 1.68 -3.13 9.82
CA PRO A 112 2.43 -4.35 10.21
C PRO A 112 3.29 -4.94 9.10
N HIS A 113 3.03 -4.58 7.84
CA HIS A 113 3.80 -5.07 6.71
C HIS A 113 4.86 -4.09 6.23
N VAL A 114 5.04 -2.99 6.95
CA VAL A 114 5.98 -1.94 6.59
C VAL A 114 7.27 -2.13 7.37
N ASN A 115 8.42 -1.93 6.72
CA ASN A 115 9.70 -1.99 7.41
C ASN A 115 9.76 -0.96 8.53
N PRO A 116 10.33 -1.31 9.68
CA PRO A 116 10.39 -0.36 10.79
C PRO A 116 11.05 0.98 10.44
N GLU A 117 12.03 0.96 9.53
CA GLU A 117 12.69 2.20 9.10
C GLU A 117 11.75 3.14 8.36
N ASP A 118 10.69 2.61 7.76
CA ASP A 118 9.76 3.39 6.96
C ASP A 118 8.55 3.88 7.73
N LEU A 119 8.35 3.40 8.96
CA LEU A 119 7.14 3.71 9.73
C LEU A 119 6.93 5.20 9.93
N ASP A 120 8.00 5.94 10.23
CA ASP A 120 7.89 7.38 10.43
C ASP A 120 7.44 8.09 9.16
N HIS A 121 7.95 7.66 8.02
CA HIS A 121 7.58 8.26 6.74
C HIS A 121 6.13 7.93 6.39
N TYR A 122 5.72 6.68 6.61
CA TYR A 122 4.32 6.28 6.41
C TYR A 122 3.39 7.09 7.31
N SER A 123 3.78 7.30 8.56
CA SER A 123 2.97 8.08 9.50
C SER A 123 2.90 9.55 9.08
N THR A 124 4.00 10.10 8.60
CA THR A 124 4.01 11.47 8.10
C THR A 124 3.08 11.62 6.89
N LEU A 125 3.13 10.68 5.96
CA LEU A 125 2.24 10.72 4.79
C LEU A 125 0.78 10.56 5.20
N TRP A 126 0.48 9.70 6.16
CA TRP A 126 -0.88 9.58 6.67
C TRP A 126 -1.37 10.92 7.22
N ASN A 127 -0.56 11.56 8.06
CA ASN A 127 -0.94 12.82 8.68
C ASN A 127 -1.05 13.97 7.68
N THR A 128 -0.30 13.90 6.58
CA THR A 128 -0.34 14.92 5.54
C THR A 128 -1.51 14.72 4.59
N VAL A 129 -1.77 13.47 4.19
CA VAL A 129 -2.76 13.15 3.16
C VAL A 129 -4.15 12.95 3.75
N VAL A 130 -4.24 12.24 4.84
CA VAL A 130 -5.52 11.82 5.41
C VAL A 130 -5.82 12.55 6.71
N ARG A 131 -4.90 12.48 7.65
CA ARG A 131 -5.06 12.95 9.02
C ARG A 131 -6.14 12.18 9.76
N ASN A 132 -7.39 12.36 9.37
CA ASN A 132 -8.53 11.61 9.90
C ASN A 132 -9.27 10.99 8.74
N GLY A 133 -9.61 9.72 8.86
CA GLY A 133 -10.40 9.06 7.84
C GLY A 133 -11.82 9.60 7.78
N PRO A 134 -12.55 9.26 6.72
CA PRO A 134 -13.94 9.71 6.60
C PRO A 134 -14.79 9.23 7.76
N ASN A 135 -15.64 10.11 8.29
CA ASN A 135 -16.51 9.79 9.40
C ASN A 135 -17.83 9.21 8.90
N ILE A 136 -17.71 8.17 8.10
CA ILE A 136 -18.88 7.46 7.55
C ILE A 136 -18.56 5.96 7.55
N LYS A 137 -19.61 5.16 7.49
CA LYS A 137 -19.44 3.71 7.42
C LYS A 137 -19.14 3.30 6.00
N PRO A 138 -18.04 2.59 5.74
CA PRO A 138 -17.75 2.14 4.39
C PRO A 138 -18.75 1.10 3.91
N SER A 139 -19.09 1.17 2.64
CA SER A 139 -20.00 0.22 1.99
C SER A 139 -19.22 -0.62 0.99
N LEU A 140 -19.32 -1.92 1.11
CA LEU A 140 -18.68 -2.86 0.19
C LEU A 140 -19.67 -3.99 -0.16
#